data_a6e5d1d2855fda832f16b6fb87395ec3
#
_entry.id   a6e5d1d2855fda832f16b6fb87395ec3
#
_cell.length_a   1.000
_cell.length_b   1.000
_cell.length_c   1.000
_cell.angle_alpha   90.00
_cell.angle_beta   90.00
_cell.angle_gamma   90.00
#
_symmetry.space_group_name_H-M   'P 1'
#
loop_
_entity.id
_entity.type
_entity.pdbx_description
1 polymer ?
#
loop_
_entity_poly.entity_id
_entity_poly.type
_entity_poly.pdbx_seq_one_letter_code
_entity_poly.pdbx_strand_id
1 'polypeptide(L)'
;LVKSILKQCEINDCNIVIPKDVMVSKNYNAKGQLKKVDEIDDADIILDIGEKTFETIAKSIDNSKTVLWNGPAGYFEVKEFSFGSKKIAKKISENTKNRSLISIAGGGHTVAAINRFGCSDKFTYISTAGGAFLELLEGKILPGIKVLEID
;
A
#
# COMPACT_ATOMS: atom_id res chain seq x y z
N LEU A 1 -1.51 -14.80 -15.66
CA LEU A 1 -1.05 -14.24 -14.38
C LEU A 1 -2.21 -14.04 -13.39
N VAL A 2 -3.23 -13.17 -13.67
CA VAL A 2 -4.33 -12.85 -12.72
C VAL A 2 -5.05 -14.12 -12.24
N LYS A 3 -5.48 -15.00 -13.14
CA LYS A 3 -6.14 -16.27 -12.76
C LYS A 3 -5.27 -17.15 -11.86
N SER A 4 -3.96 -17.17 -12.08
CA SER A 4 -3.02 -17.92 -11.26
C SER A 4 -2.91 -17.34 -9.85
N ILE A 5 -2.86 -16.00 -9.73
CA ILE A 5 -2.85 -15.30 -8.43
C ILE A 5 -4.13 -15.60 -7.65
N LEU A 6 -5.30 -15.43 -8.27
CA LEU A 6 -6.58 -15.70 -7.62
C LEU A 6 -6.67 -17.13 -7.10
N LYS A 7 -6.22 -18.11 -7.92
CA LYS A 7 -6.18 -19.52 -7.50
C LYS A 7 -5.24 -19.76 -6.31
N GLN A 8 -4.07 -19.11 -6.29
CA GLN A 8 -3.15 -19.19 -5.15
C GLN A 8 -3.74 -18.56 -3.89
N CYS A 9 -4.48 -17.47 -4.03
CA CYS A 9 -5.17 -16.84 -2.90
C CYS A 9 -6.23 -17.76 -2.30
N GLU A 10 -7.03 -18.45 -3.13
CA GLU A 10 -8.00 -19.43 -2.66
C GLU A 10 -7.34 -20.59 -1.91
N ILE A 11 -6.24 -21.14 -2.45
CA ILE A 11 -5.51 -22.26 -1.84
C ILE A 11 -4.91 -21.88 -0.47
N ASN A 12 -4.44 -20.64 -0.33
CA ASN A 12 -3.73 -20.18 0.86
C ASN A 12 -4.61 -19.34 1.81
N ASP A 13 -5.94 -19.34 1.63
CA ASP A 13 -6.89 -18.53 2.41
C ASP A 13 -6.48 -17.05 2.50
N CYS A 14 -6.06 -16.50 1.36
CA CYS A 14 -5.59 -15.14 1.22
C CYS A 14 -6.64 -14.26 0.54
N ASN A 15 -7.08 -13.21 1.19
CA ASN A 15 -8.06 -12.27 0.66
C ASN A 15 -7.40 -11.14 -0.13
N ILE A 16 -7.91 -10.88 -1.34
CA ILE A 16 -7.53 -9.71 -2.13
C ILE A 16 -8.60 -8.63 -1.96
N VAL A 17 -8.19 -7.46 -1.47
CA VAL A 17 -9.07 -6.29 -1.39
C VAL A 17 -9.12 -5.61 -2.75
N ILE A 18 -10.24 -5.76 -3.43
CA ILE A 18 -10.51 -5.08 -4.70
C ILE A 18 -11.20 -3.73 -4.39
N PRO A 19 -10.77 -2.62 -5.01
CA PRO A 19 -11.41 -1.32 -4.84
C PRO A 19 -12.91 -1.35 -5.20
N LYS A 20 -13.71 -0.65 -4.40
CA LYS A 20 -15.16 -0.46 -4.64
C LYS A 20 -15.47 0.90 -5.23
N ASP A 21 -14.65 1.87 -4.87
CA ASP A 21 -14.72 3.24 -5.32
C ASP A 21 -13.29 3.82 -5.48
N VAL A 22 -13.15 4.73 -6.41
CA VAL A 22 -11.88 5.33 -6.80
C VAL A 22 -12.05 6.81 -7.09
N MET A 23 -10.98 7.57 -6.91
CA MET A 23 -10.88 8.94 -7.37
C MET A 23 -10.30 8.95 -8.77
N VAL A 24 -11.07 9.45 -9.74
CA VAL A 24 -10.65 9.52 -11.14
C VAL A 24 -10.51 10.96 -11.61
N SER A 25 -9.74 11.17 -12.66
CA SER A 25 -9.66 12.45 -13.35
C SER A 25 -9.38 12.25 -14.82
N LYS A 26 -9.67 13.25 -15.67
CA LYS A 26 -9.35 13.20 -17.11
C LYS A 26 -7.87 13.47 -17.39
N ASN A 27 -7.16 14.11 -16.46
CA ASN A 27 -5.71 14.31 -16.50
C ASN A 27 -5.18 14.55 -15.07
N TYR A 28 -3.86 14.53 -14.90
CA TYR A 28 -3.21 14.64 -13.59
C TYR A 28 -3.39 15.99 -12.88
N ASN A 29 -3.80 17.04 -13.61
CA ASN A 29 -3.96 18.41 -13.09
C ASN A 29 -5.43 18.84 -13.02
N ALA A 30 -6.37 18.02 -13.50
CA ALA A 30 -7.79 18.34 -13.43
C ALA A 30 -8.38 17.90 -12.08
N LYS A 31 -9.54 18.46 -11.77
CA LYS A 31 -10.30 18.12 -10.56
C LYS A 31 -10.67 16.62 -10.57
N GLY A 32 -10.51 15.97 -9.42
CA GLY A 32 -10.89 14.59 -9.22
C GLY A 32 -12.42 14.43 -9.08
N GLN A 33 -12.89 13.26 -9.46
CA GLN A 33 -14.27 12.82 -9.28
C GLN A 33 -14.28 11.45 -8.64
N LEU A 34 -15.05 11.28 -7.57
CA LEU A 34 -15.28 9.97 -6.96
C LEU A 34 -16.26 9.18 -7.81
N LYS A 35 -15.88 7.98 -8.21
CA LYS A 35 -16.72 7.03 -8.96
C LYS A 35 -16.69 5.65 -8.32
N LYS A 36 -17.76 4.88 -8.50
CA LYS A 36 -17.70 3.44 -8.29
C LYS A 36 -16.93 2.80 -9.43
N VAL A 37 -16.38 1.60 -9.18
CA VAL A 37 -15.53 0.91 -10.17
C VAL A 37 -16.30 0.58 -11.46
N ASP A 38 -17.60 0.30 -11.35
CA ASP A 38 -18.51 0.04 -12.48
C ASP A 38 -18.94 1.30 -13.26
N GLU A 39 -18.62 2.48 -12.75
CA GLU A 39 -18.96 3.78 -13.36
C GLU A 39 -17.73 4.45 -14.05
N ILE A 40 -16.59 3.73 -14.13
CA ILE A 40 -15.36 4.27 -14.74
C ILE A 40 -15.48 4.24 -16.26
N ASP A 41 -15.15 5.37 -16.91
CA ASP A 41 -15.07 5.49 -18.35
C ASP A 41 -13.66 5.22 -18.88
N ASP A 42 -13.54 4.82 -20.15
CA ASP A 42 -12.24 4.56 -20.80
C ASP A 42 -11.29 5.78 -20.78
N ALA A 43 -11.85 6.99 -20.70
CA ALA A 43 -11.09 8.24 -20.66
C ALA A 43 -10.70 8.66 -19.22
N ASP A 44 -11.10 7.89 -18.19
CA ASP A 44 -10.76 8.18 -16.80
C ASP A 44 -9.39 7.61 -16.43
N ILE A 45 -8.61 8.41 -15.71
CA ILE A 45 -7.36 7.98 -15.08
C ILE A 45 -7.67 7.76 -13.61
N ILE A 46 -7.47 6.56 -13.11
CA ILE A 46 -7.60 6.25 -11.68
C ILE A 46 -6.38 6.83 -10.94
N LEU A 47 -6.61 7.75 -10.02
CA LEU A 47 -5.54 8.49 -9.33
C LEU A 47 -5.51 8.26 -7.82
N ASP A 48 -6.58 7.71 -7.21
CA ASP A 48 -6.60 7.32 -5.79
C ASP A 48 -7.76 6.34 -5.54
N ILE A 49 -7.77 5.75 -4.36
CA ILE A 49 -8.90 4.96 -3.86
C ILE A 49 -9.93 5.87 -3.20
N GLY A 50 -11.19 5.41 -3.17
CA GLY A 50 -12.27 6.07 -2.45
C GLY A 50 -12.39 5.63 -0.98
N GLU A 51 -13.36 6.24 -0.28
CA GLU A 51 -13.57 6.02 1.16
C GLU A 51 -14.05 4.60 1.49
N LYS A 52 -14.97 4.03 0.69
CA LYS A 52 -15.47 2.66 0.88
C LYS A 52 -14.36 1.62 0.69
N THR A 53 -13.45 1.87 -0.24
CA THR A 53 -12.26 1.05 -0.44
C THR A 53 -11.34 1.15 0.78
N PHE A 54 -11.09 2.38 1.25
CA PHE A 54 -10.28 2.60 2.45
C PHE A 54 -10.89 1.92 3.69
N GLU A 55 -12.21 1.99 3.90
CA GLU A 55 -12.87 1.31 5.02
C GLU A 55 -12.60 -0.20 5.04
N THR A 56 -12.59 -0.83 3.86
CA THR A 56 -12.26 -2.25 3.73
C THR A 56 -10.79 -2.52 4.10
N ILE A 57 -9.88 -1.69 3.61
CA ILE A 57 -8.45 -1.75 3.95
C ILE A 57 -8.23 -1.51 5.45
N ALA A 58 -8.91 -0.53 6.02
CA ALA A 58 -8.80 -0.20 7.45
C ALA A 58 -9.22 -1.38 8.34
N LYS A 59 -10.29 -2.10 7.99
CA LYS A 59 -10.72 -3.32 8.68
C LYS A 59 -9.65 -4.41 8.60
N SER A 60 -9.02 -4.58 7.44
CA SER A 60 -7.92 -5.54 7.28
C SER A 60 -6.72 -5.18 8.16
N ILE A 61 -6.34 -3.89 8.21
CA ILE A 61 -5.28 -3.40 9.10
C ILE A 61 -5.64 -3.64 10.57
N ASP A 62 -6.89 -3.37 10.97
CA ASP A 62 -7.36 -3.58 12.35
C ASP A 62 -7.29 -5.05 12.80
N ASN A 63 -7.47 -5.98 11.88
CA ASN A 63 -7.44 -7.42 12.15
C ASN A 63 -6.04 -8.04 11.97
N SER A 64 -5.06 -7.26 11.53
CA SER A 64 -3.70 -7.74 11.29
C SER A 64 -2.81 -7.62 12.52
N LYS A 65 -1.88 -8.55 12.70
CA LYS A 65 -0.76 -8.45 13.64
C LYS A 65 0.47 -7.83 13.01
N THR A 66 0.61 -8.01 11.70
CA THR A 66 1.73 -7.48 10.91
C THR A 66 1.18 -6.88 9.62
N VAL A 67 1.64 -5.70 9.27
CA VAL A 67 1.35 -5.03 8.00
C VAL A 67 2.65 -4.71 7.29
N LEU A 68 2.74 -5.14 6.05
CA LEU A 68 3.77 -4.71 5.11
C LEU A 68 3.14 -3.73 4.12
N TRP A 69 3.64 -2.49 4.10
CA TRP A 69 3.18 -1.48 3.15
C TRP A 69 4.24 -1.19 2.09
N ASN A 70 3.90 -1.51 0.86
CA ASN A 70 4.77 -1.27 -0.28
C ASN A 70 3.97 -0.70 -1.46
N GLY A 71 4.17 0.56 -1.74
CA GLY A 71 3.48 1.38 -2.74
C GLY A 71 2.31 2.19 -2.17
N PRO A 72 2.27 3.49 -2.45
CA PRO A 72 1.13 4.34 -2.12
C PRO A 72 -0.12 3.91 -2.90
N ALA A 73 -1.30 4.19 -2.33
CA ALA A 73 -2.59 3.82 -2.93
C ALA A 73 -3.08 4.81 -3.99
N GLY A 74 -2.47 6.00 -4.08
CA GLY A 74 -2.86 7.04 -5.02
C GLY A 74 -1.68 7.90 -5.44
N TYR A 75 -1.95 8.87 -6.32
CA TYR A 75 -0.99 9.88 -6.77
C TYR A 75 -0.79 10.93 -5.67
N PHE A 76 -0.17 10.50 -4.57
CA PHE A 76 -0.09 11.22 -3.30
C PHE A 76 0.68 12.55 -3.38
N GLU A 77 1.47 12.75 -4.42
CA GLU A 77 2.18 14.00 -4.71
C GLU A 77 1.22 15.15 -4.98
N VAL A 78 0.03 14.86 -5.45
CA VAL A 78 -1.06 15.84 -5.60
C VAL A 78 -2.01 15.71 -4.41
N LYS A 79 -2.27 16.81 -3.72
CA LYS A 79 -3.10 16.86 -2.49
C LYS A 79 -4.47 16.21 -2.70
N GLU A 80 -5.08 16.43 -3.84
CA GLU A 80 -6.42 15.93 -4.19
C GLU A 80 -6.46 14.39 -4.31
N PHE A 81 -5.36 13.77 -4.73
CA PHE A 81 -5.23 12.33 -4.95
C PHE A 81 -4.38 11.64 -3.87
N SER A 82 -4.30 12.23 -2.70
CA SER A 82 -3.49 11.73 -1.58
C SER A 82 -4.29 11.08 -0.45
N PHE A 83 -5.60 11.00 -0.59
CA PHE A 83 -6.51 10.52 0.44
C PHE A 83 -6.17 9.11 0.90
N GLY A 84 -6.11 8.15 -0.02
CA GLY A 84 -5.87 6.73 0.27
C GLY A 84 -4.54 6.52 0.99
N SER A 85 -3.45 7.02 0.41
CA SER A 85 -2.11 6.91 0.99
C SER A 85 -2.02 7.55 2.37
N LYS A 86 -2.61 8.74 2.54
CA LYS A 86 -2.63 9.45 3.83
C LYS A 86 -3.42 8.70 4.90
N LYS A 87 -4.58 8.16 4.54
CA LYS A 87 -5.44 7.40 5.46
C LYS A 87 -4.81 6.08 5.87
N ILE A 88 -4.19 5.37 4.92
CA ILE A 88 -3.46 4.12 5.19
C ILE A 88 -2.28 4.38 6.13
N ALA A 89 -1.43 5.39 5.84
CA ALA A 89 -0.30 5.74 6.68
C ALA A 89 -0.72 6.05 8.12
N LYS A 90 -1.78 6.85 8.30
CA LYS A 90 -2.31 7.20 9.62
C LYS A 90 -2.87 5.98 10.34
N LYS A 91 -3.66 5.16 9.65
CA LYS A 91 -4.26 3.95 10.23
C LYS A 91 -3.21 2.96 10.74
N ILE A 92 -2.18 2.70 9.93
CA ILE A 92 -1.04 1.86 10.33
C ILE A 92 -0.34 2.47 11.55
N SER A 93 -0.04 3.78 11.50
CA SER A 93 0.65 4.49 12.59
C SER A 93 -0.12 4.41 13.92
N GLU A 94 -1.43 4.60 13.88
CA GLU A 94 -2.31 4.53 15.04
C GLU A 94 -2.34 3.12 15.64
N ASN A 95 -2.45 2.10 14.80
CA ASN A 95 -2.47 0.71 15.25
C ASN A 95 -1.10 0.23 15.75
N THR A 96 -0.01 0.71 15.15
CA THR A 96 1.35 0.44 15.63
C THR A 96 1.54 0.96 17.06
N LYS A 97 1.08 2.20 17.30
CA LYS A 97 1.18 2.82 18.63
C LYS A 97 0.25 2.19 19.67
N ASN A 98 -1.00 1.92 19.29
CA ASN A 98 -2.07 1.63 20.25
C ASN A 98 -2.42 0.15 20.36
N ARG A 99 -2.04 -0.68 19.40
CA ARG A 99 -2.47 -2.09 19.30
C ARG A 99 -1.33 -3.08 19.10
N SER A 100 -0.09 -2.64 19.26
CA SER A 100 1.11 -3.47 19.07
C SER A 100 1.19 -4.10 17.66
N LEU A 101 0.69 -3.38 16.63
CA LEU A 101 0.84 -3.79 15.25
C LEU A 101 2.31 -3.70 14.84
N ILE A 102 2.85 -4.76 14.26
CA ILE A 102 4.16 -4.70 13.60
C ILE A 102 3.96 -4.10 12.21
N SER A 103 4.48 -2.90 11.98
CA SER A 103 4.37 -2.20 10.71
C SER A 103 5.72 -2.08 10.02
N ILE A 104 5.77 -2.58 8.80
CA ILE A 104 6.95 -2.57 7.95
C ILE A 104 6.59 -1.79 6.69
N ALA A 105 7.45 -0.88 6.27
CA ALA A 105 7.28 -0.16 5.01
C ALA A 105 8.52 -0.30 4.13
N GLY A 106 8.31 -0.41 2.82
CA GLY A 106 9.38 -0.51 1.83
C GLY A 106 9.04 0.21 0.53
N GLY A 107 10.09 0.50 -0.24
CA GLY A 107 9.98 1.22 -1.50
C GLY A 107 10.03 2.74 -1.37
N GLY A 108 10.78 3.40 -2.27
CA GLY A 108 11.05 4.84 -2.20
C GLY A 108 9.81 5.72 -2.18
N HIS A 109 8.79 5.40 -3.00
CA HIS A 109 7.53 6.15 -3.02
C HIS A 109 6.73 5.98 -1.73
N THR A 110 6.75 4.79 -1.12
CA THR A 110 6.09 4.55 0.18
C THR A 110 6.75 5.39 1.28
N VAL A 111 8.09 5.36 1.33
CA VAL A 111 8.86 6.15 2.29
C VAL A 111 8.60 7.65 2.11
N ALA A 112 8.56 8.13 0.86
CA ALA A 112 8.23 9.51 0.55
C ALA A 112 6.81 9.90 1.04
N ALA A 113 5.82 9.02 0.85
CA ALA A 113 4.46 9.23 1.34
C ALA A 113 4.41 9.28 2.88
N ILE A 114 5.08 8.35 3.56
CA ILE A 114 5.17 8.30 5.03
C ILE A 114 5.77 9.59 5.59
N ASN A 115 6.89 10.06 5.00
CA ASN A 115 7.54 11.31 5.38
C ASN A 115 6.61 12.51 5.18
N ARG A 116 5.97 12.59 4.01
CA ARG A 116 5.04 13.69 3.68
C ARG A 116 3.87 13.79 4.67
N PHE A 117 3.39 12.66 5.18
CA PHE A 117 2.27 12.62 6.12
C PHE A 117 2.68 12.67 7.59
N GLY A 118 3.97 12.81 7.89
CA GLY A 118 4.49 12.94 9.27
C GLY A 118 4.28 11.66 10.10
N CYS A 119 4.53 10.50 9.49
CA CYS A 119 4.32 9.20 10.11
C CYS A 119 5.61 8.39 10.31
N SER A 120 6.78 8.94 9.99
CA SER A 120 8.04 8.18 9.91
C SER A 120 8.48 7.57 11.24
N ASP A 121 8.24 8.26 12.35
CA ASP A 121 8.55 7.82 13.71
C ASP A 121 7.52 6.83 14.30
N LYS A 122 6.52 6.46 13.53
CA LYS A 122 5.35 5.69 13.98
C LYS A 122 5.26 4.31 13.35
N PHE A 123 6.23 3.94 12.56
CA PHE A 123 6.37 2.61 11.97
C PHE A 123 7.39 1.79 12.76
N THR A 124 7.17 0.48 12.86
CA THR A 124 8.13 -0.42 13.51
C THR A 124 9.44 -0.47 12.73
N TYR A 125 9.37 -0.52 11.41
CA TYR A 125 10.53 -0.55 10.54
C TYR A 125 10.24 0.08 9.17
N ILE A 126 11.16 0.89 8.69
CA ILE A 126 11.11 1.47 7.34
C ILE A 126 12.38 1.03 6.61
N SER A 127 12.21 0.21 5.57
CA SER A 127 13.31 -0.29 4.75
C SER A 127 13.80 0.80 3.78
N THR A 128 15.10 1.03 3.78
CA THR A 128 15.78 1.87 2.80
C THR A 128 16.34 1.07 1.62
N ALA A 129 16.22 -0.26 1.65
CA ALA A 129 16.83 -1.17 0.68
C ALA A 129 16.11 -1.22 -0.69
N GLY A 130 15.01 -0.49 -0.87
CA GLY A 130 14.30 -0.44 -2.16
C GLY A 130 13.87 -1.82 -2.67
N GLY A 131 14.23 -2.15 -3.93
CA GLY A 131 13.85 -3.41 -4.57
C GLY A 131 14.43 -4.66 -3.92
N ALA A 132 15.61 -4.58 -3.35
CA ALA A 132 16.25 -5.71 -2.67
C ALA A 132 15.42 -6.24 -1.49
N PHE A 133 14.68 -5.36 -0.80
CA PHE A 133 13.76 -5.77 0.26
C PHE A 133 12.63 -6.67 -0.27
N LEU A 134 12.07 -6.34 -1.43
CA LEU A 134 11.04 -7.16 -2.07
C LEU A 134 11.59 -8.48 -2.59
N GLU A 135 12.78 -8.47 -3.19
CA GLU A 135 13.45 -9.69 -3.66
C GLU A 135 13.75 -10.65 -2.51
N LEU A 136 14.14 -10.13 -1.34
CA LEU A 136 14.31 -10.95 -0.14
C LEU A 136 13.00 -11.60 0.29
N LEU A 137 11.90 -10.86 0.26
CA LEU A 137 10.56 -11.40 0.58
C LEU A 137 10.06 -12.43 -0.43
N GLU A 138 10.49 -12.34 -1.68
CA GLU A 138 10.27 -13.35 -2.71
C GLU A 138 11.10 -14.62 -2.50
N GLY A 139 11.99 -14.63 -1.51
CA GLY A 139 12.90 -15.76 -1.24
C GLY A 139 14.12 -15.80 -2.16
N LYS A 140 14.43 -14.72 -2.87
CA LYS A 140 15.64 -14.65 -3.69
C LYS A 140 16.88 -14.52 -2.83
N ILE A 141 17.94 -15.19 -3.25
CA ILE A 141 19.26 -15.07 -2.63
C ILE A 141 19.87 -13.74 -3.08
N LEU A 142 20.05 -12.82 -2.13
CA LEU A 142 20.70 -11.54 -2.40
C LEU A 142 22.21 -11.69 -2.30
N PRO A 143 22.99 -11.36 -3.35
CA PRO A 143 24.45 -11.54 -3.35
C PRO A 143 25.12 -10.81 -2.18
N GLY A 144 24.66 -9.60 -1.83
CA GLY A 144 25.21 -8.81 -0.72
C GLY A 144 24.94 -9.43 0.67
N ILE A 145 23.88 -10.23 0.83
CA ILE A 145 23.61 -10.96 2.08
C ILE A 145 24.41 -12.26 2.07
N LYS A 146 24.42 -12.97 0.95
CA LYS A 146 25.10 -14.27 0.83
C LYS A 146 26.57 -14.24 1.20
N VAL A 147 27.29 -13.15 0.87
CA VAL A 147 28.71 -13.02 1.22
C VAL A 147 28.95 -12.79 2.72
N LEU A 148 27.91 -12.48 3.48
CA LEU A 148 27.96 -12.30 4.93
C LEU A 148 27.54 -13.56 5.70
N GLU A 149 26.99 -14.56 5.02
CA GLU A 149 26.70 -15.85 5.61
C GLU A 149 28.02 -16.59 5.81
N ILE A 150 28.33 -16.85 7.08
CA ILE A 150 29.49 -17.66 7.48
C ILE A 150 29.03 -19.11 7.40
N ASP A 151 29.74 -19.93 6.61
CA ASP A 151 29.52 -21.38 6.54
C ASP A 151 29.81 -22.05 7.90
#